data_2f7584dff9b9a736c590f97f271b7be4
#
_entry.id   2f7584dff9b9a736c590f97f271b7be4
#
_cell.length_a   1.000
_cell.length_b   1.000
_cell.length_c   1.000
_cell.angle_alpha   90.00
_cell.angle_beta   90.00
_cell.angle_gamma   90.00
#
_symmetry.space_group_name_H-M   'P 1'
#
loop_
_entity.id
_entity.type
_entity.pdbx_description
1 polymer ?
#
loop_
_entity_poly.entity_id
_entity_poly.type
_entity_poly.pdbx_seq_one_letter_code
_entity_poly.pdbx_strand_id
1 'polypeptide(L)'
;MSLPAITPYSLADVLTKYTVADCKQNLLDWTIAPNRAALLVHDMQQYFVDAYQENSEPISTVVANIAKLITLADEAGMPVFFSQQPARQAPIRRGLLTDRWGSGLQTASQAAVIAALTPQEHHHVLTKWRYSAFVRTDFAEALRYAGRDQLLITGVYGHIGCQVSAADAFMRDIQPFVVSDAIADFSAAKHAGMLQWVANNCGVVVDTAQAMEAAQAAEAAEAIQQL
;
A
#
# COMPACT_ATOMS: atom_id res chain seq x y z
N MET A 1 9.40 -4.57 22.39
CA MET A 1 8.01 -5.07 22.30
C MET A 1 7.86 -5.75 20.96
N SER A 2 7.29 -6.94 20.92
CA SER A 2 6.87 -7.59 19.67
C SER A 2 5.57 -6.94 19.17
N LEU A 3 5.28 -7.05 17.88
CA LEU A 3 3.97 -6.71 17.36
C LEU A 3 2.89 -7.59 18.04
N PRO A 4 1.69 -7.06 18.29
CA PRO A 4 0.60 -7.88 18.79
C PRO A 4 0.18 -8.89 17.71
N ALA A 5 -0.18 -10.10 18.12
CA ALA A 5 -0.81 -11.06 17.21
C ALA A 5 -2.13 -10.49 16.69
N ILE A 6 -2.36 -10.62 15.40
CA ILE A 6 -3.56 -10.10 14.73
C ILE A 6 -4.57 -11.23 14.59
N THR A 7 -5.75 -11.04 15.17
CA THR A 7 -6.86 -11.97 15.00
C THR A 7 -7.36 -11.91 13.55
N PRO A 8 -7.58 -13.07 12.90
CA PRO A 8 -8.14 -13.10 11.55
C PRO A 8 -9.47 -12.36 11.45
N TYR A 9 -9.68 -11.68 10.34
CA TYR A 9 -10.94 -11.00 10.02
C TYR A 9 -11.20 -11.06 8.51
N SER A 10 -12.48 -11.08 8.14
CA SER A 10 -12.89 -11.15 6.75
C SER A 10 -12.80 -9.78 6.06
N LEU A 11 -12.29 -9.74 4.82
CA LEU A 11 -12.37 -8.55 3.97
C LEU A 11 -13.82 -8.17 3.65
N ALA A 12 -14.72 -9.14 3.52
CA ALA A 12 -16.15 -8.87 3.34
C ALA A 12 -16.73 -8.08 4.51
N ASP A 13 -16.31 -8.35 5.76
CA ASP A 13 -16.70 -7.58 6.94
C ASP A 13 -16.17 -6.13 6.88
N VAL A 14 -14.97 -5.95 6.35
CA VAL A 14 -14.38 -4.61 6.13
C VAL A 14 -15.20 -3.82 5.14
N LEU A 15 -15.49 -4.39 3.96
CA LEU A 15 -16.25 -3.73 2.91
C LEU A 15 -17.68 -3.42 3.36
N THR A 16 -18.33 -4.34 4.13
CA THR A 16 -19.64 -4.08 4.71
C THR A 16 -19.61 -2.91 5.68
N LYS A 17 -18.62 -2.82 6.55
CA LYS A 17 -18.47 -1.70 7.50
C LYS A 17 -18.15 -0.39 6.79
N TYR A 18 -17.35 -0.43 5.73
CA TYR A 18 -17.03 0.73 4.91
C TYR A 18 -18.27 1.27 4.17
N THR A 19 -19.13 0.39 3.65
CA THR A 19 -20.36 0.79 2.94
C THR A 19 -21.51 1.20 3.87
N VAL A 20 -21.62 0.59 5.05
CA VAL A 20 -22.73 0.85 6.00
C VAL A 20 -22.49 2.09 6.87
N ALA A 21 -21.23 2.47 7.11
CA ALA A 21 -20.90 3.60 7.97
C ALA A 21 -21.00 4.96 7.27
N ASP A 22 -22.16 5.34 6.72
CA ASP A 22 -22.46 6.65 6.09
C ASP A 22 -21.43 7.14 5.04
N CYS A 23 -20.49 6.30 4.65
CA CYS A 23 -19.54 6.58 3.61
C CYS A 23 -20.15 6.30 2.26
N LYS A 24 -20.91 7.24 1.85
CA LYS A 24 -21.21 7.42 0.46
C LYS A 24 -19.88 7.61 -0.24
N GLN A 25 -19.54 6.68 -1.14
CA GLN A 25 -18.63 6.90 -2.26
C GLN A 25 -17.47 7.88 -2.00
N ASN A 26 -16.34 7.63 -2.60
CA ASN A 26 -15.25 8.60 -2.65
C ASN A 26 -15.79 10.02 -2.92
N LEU A 27 -15.31 11.01 -2.17
CA LEU A 27 -15.66 12.41 -2.44
C LEU A 27 -14.99 12.93 -3.71
N LEU A 28 -13.91 12.27 -4.13
CA LEU A 28 -13.13 12.61 -5.31
C LEU A 28 -13.48 11.63 -6.44
N ASP A 29 -13.61 12.14 -7.64
CA ASP A 29 -13.97 11.41 -8.86
C ASP A 29 -12.75 11.02 -9.72
N TRP A 30 -11.56 10.98 -9.12
CA TRP A 30 -10.35 10.60 -9.81
C TRP A 30 -10.43 9.17 -10.33
N THR A 31 -9.91 8.95 -11.51
CA THR A 31 -9.76 7.65 -12.14
C THR A 31 -8.30 7.30 -12.32
N ILE A 32 -7.98 6.01 -12.18
CA ILE A 32 -6.61 5.52 -12.38
C ILE A 32 -6.26 5.64 -13.86
N ALA A 33 -5.11 6.26 -14.14
CA ALA A 33 -4.50 6.32 -15.45
C ALA A 33 -3.11 5.65 -15.36
N PRO A 34 -2.90 4.46 -15.95
CA PRO A 34 -1.66 3.69 -15.80
C PRO A 34 -0.41 4.47 -16.18
N ASN A 35 -0.48 5.31 -17.22
CA ASN A 35 0.63 6.16 -17.65
C ASN A 35 0.97 7.29 -16.67
N ARG A 36 0.12 7.56 -15.66
CA ARG A 36 0.33 8.50 -14.56
C ARG A 36 0.58 7.81 -13.23
N ALA A 37 0.27 6.52 -13.13
CA ALA A 37 0.25 5.77 -11.88
C ALA A 37 1.59 5.09 -11.57
N ALA A 38 1.82 4.88 -10.28
CA ALA A 38 2.83 3.98 -9.71
C ALA A 38 2.18 3.09 -8.64
N LEU A 39 2.75 1.92 -8.39
CA LEU A 39 2.29 1.00 -7.34
C LEU A 39 3.24 1.07 -6.14
N LEU A 40 2.70 1.27 -4.93
CA LEU A 40 3.43 1.14 -3.67
C LEU A 40 3.00 -0.15 -2.95
N VAL A 41 3.94 -1.07 -2.77
CA VAL A 41 3.82 -2.25 -1.90
C VAL A 41 4.44 -1.90 -0.54
N HIS A 42 3.58 -1.53 0.42
CA HIS A 42 3.99 -0.95 1.68
C HIS A 42 4.29 -2.02 2.73
N ASP A 43 5.55 -2.11 3.18
CA ASP A 43 6.03 -2.91 4.33
C ASP A 43 5.59 -4.39 4.33
N MET A 44 5.51 -5.03 3.17
CA MET A 44 5.19 -6.47 3.05
C MET A 44 6.40 -7.34 3.41
N GLN A 45 7.02 -7.02 4.57
CA GLN A 45 8.16 -7.70 5.13
C GLN A 45 7.73 -8.80 6.11
N GLN A 46 8.56 -9.85 6.22
CA GLN A 46 8.27 -11.00 7.06
C GLN A 46 7.88 -10.61 8.49
N TYR A 47 8.59 -9.66 9.11
CA TYR A 47 8.30 -9.17 10.46
C TYR A 47 6.85 -8.66 10.65
N PHE A 48 6.31 -7.99 9.66
CA PHE A 48 4.95 -7.43 9.75
C PHE A 48 3.89 -8.46 9.40
N VAL A 49 4.20 -9.33 8.45
CA VAL A 49 3.27 -10.38 7.99
C VAL A 49 3.17 -11.50 9.03
N ASP A 50 4.24 -11.82 9.76
CA ASP A 50 4.24 -12.81 10.86
C ASP A 50 3.29 -12.46 12.02
N ALA A 51 2.80 -11.23 12.09
CA ALA A 51 1.77 -10.85 13.07
C ALA A 51 0.39 -11.46 12.77
N TYR A 52 0.14 -11.86 11.50
CA TYR A 52 -1.08 -12.53 11.09
C TYR A 52 -0.95 -14.04 11.23
N GLN A 53 -2.08 -14.72 11.41
CA GLN A 53 -2.11 -16.17 11.34
C GLN A 53 -1.86 -16.61 9.89
N GLU A 54 -0.95 -17.54 9.70
CA GLU A 54 -0.59 -18.06 8.40
C GLU A 54 -1.82 -18.61 7.63
N ASN A 55 -1.88 -18.34 6.33
CA ASN A 55 -2.96 -18.77 5.43
C ASN A 55 -4.38 -18.35 5.86
N SER A 56 -4.51 -17.32 6.68
CA SER A 56 -5.81 -16.80 7.11
C SER A 56 -6.14 -15.46 6.47
N GLU A 57 -7.43 -15.12 6.47
CA GLU A 57 -7.90 -13.78 6.13
C GLU A 57 -7.48 -12.75 7.22
N PRO A 58 -7.14 -11.51 6.83
CA PRO A 58 -7.18 -10.96 5.46
C PRO A 58 -5.89 -11.17 4.67
N ILE A 59 -4.80 -11.63 5.32
CA ILE A 59 -3.45 -11.56 4.75
C ILE A 59 -3.28 -12.44 3.51
N SER A 60 -3.93 -13.61 3.46
CA SER A 60 -3.87 -14.52 2.31
C SER A 60 -4.41 -13.87 1.04
N THR A 61 -5.59 -13.25 1.13
CA THR A 61 -6.21 -12.55 0.00
C THR A 61 -5.42 -11.28 -0.38
N VAL A 62 -4.96 -10.52 0.60
CA VAL A 62 -4.14 -9.32 0.38
C VAL A 62 -2.86 -9.66 -0.39
N VAL A 63 -2.13 -10.69 0.01
CA VAL A 63 -0.92 -11.15 -0.71
C VAL A 63 -1.24 -11.53 -2.15
N ALA A 64 -2.31 -12.30 -2.37
CA ALA A 64 -2.72 -12.71 -3.71
C ALA A 64 -3.11 -11.50 -4.60
N ASN A 65 -3.80 -10.52 -4.04
CA ASN A 65 -4.20 -9.32 -4.77
C ASN A 65 -3.01 -8.40 -5.06
N ILE A 66 -2.08 -8.22 -4.11
CA ILE A 66 -0.84 -7.49 -4.38
C ILE A 66 -0.04 -8.14 -5.51
N ALA A 67 0.06 -9.47 -5.55
CA ALA A 67 0.75 -10.17 -6.63
C ALA A 67 0.12 -9.89 -8.00
N LYS A 68 -1.23 -9.87 -8.09
CA LYS A 68 -1.95 -9.49 -9.33
C LYS A 68 -1.67 -8.05 -9.74
N LEU A 69 -1.65 -7.12 -8.76
CA LEU A 69 -1.38 -5.71 -9.02
C LEU A 69 0.07 -5.45 -9.45
N ILE A 70 1.04 -6.22 -8.94
CA ILE A 70 2.43 -6.17 -9.42
C ILE A 70 2.49 -6.62 -10.88
N THR A 71 1.87 -7.76 -11.23
CA THR A 71 1.81 -8.22 -12.63
C THR A 71 1.16 -7.18 -13.53
N LEU A 72 0.02 -6.61 -13.13
CA LEU A 72 -0.63 -5.54 -13.86
C LEU A 72 0.29 -4.32 -14.04
N ALA A 73 1.00 -3.92 -12.99
CA ALA A 73 1.89 -2.78 -13.03
C ALA A 73 3.05 -3.00 -14.03
N ASP A 74 3.64 -4.20 -14.01
CA ASP A 74 4.71 -4.58 -14.93
C ASP A 74 4.22 -4.58 -16.38
N GLU A 75 3.05 -5.15 -16.66
CA GLU A 75 2.44 -5.20 -17.99
C GLU A 75 2.08 -3.80 -18.51
N ALA A 76 1.58 -2.93 -17.65
CA ALA A 76 1.17 -1.55 -17.98
C ALA A 76 2.32 -0.52 -17.90
N GLY A 77 3.56 -0.93 -17.62
CA GLY A 77 4.71 -0.04 -17.47
C GLY A 77 4.58 0.95 -16.31
N MET A 78 3.82 0.59 -15.28
CA MET A 78 3.76 1.35 -14.03
C MET A 78 4.94 0.98 -13.13
N PRO A 79 5.75 1.95 -12.65
CA PRO A 79 6.83 1.62 -11.71
C PRO A 79 6.29 1.08 -10.39
N VAL A 80 6.93 0.01 -9.90
CA VAL A 80 6.59 -0.65 -8.64
C VAL A 80 7.63 -0.29 -7.58
N PHE A 81 7.15 0.23 -6.45
CA PHE A 81 7.96 0.61 -5.30
C PHE A 81 7.63 -0.27 -4.09
N PHE A 82 8.66 -0.83 -3.47
CA PHE A 82 8.56 -1.56 -2.21
C PHE A 82 9.12 -0.71 -1.09
N SER A 83 8.36 -0.44 -0.03
CA SER A 83 8.92 0.18 1.16
C SER A 83 9.41 -0.89 2.14
N GLN A 84 10.62 -0.75 2.62
CA GLN A 84 11.25 -1.69 3.55
C GLN A 84 11.92 -0.96 4.70
N GLN A 85 11.60 -1.34 5.94
CA GLN A 85 12.35 -0.92 7.10
C GLN A 85 13.62 -1.77 7.22
N PRO A 86 14.81 -1.17 7.40
CA PRO A 86 16.04 -1.94 7.58
C PRO A 86 16.08 -2.60 8.96
N ALA A 87 16.70 -3.78 9.03
CA ALA A 87 16.98 -4.41 10.30
C ALA A 87 18.00 -3.61 11.14
N ARG A 88 17.95 -3.76 12.46
CA ARG A 88 18.91 -3.17 13.42
C ARG A 88 19.08 -1.66 13.26
N GLN A 89 17.95 -0.95 13.10
CA GLN A 89 18.00 0.50 13.05
C GLN A 89 18.65 1.07 14.32
N ALA A 90 19.69 1.88 14.16
CA ALA A 90 20.28 2.59 15.30
C ALA A 90 19.22 3.50 15.97
N PRO A 91 19.18 3.61 17.32
CA PRO A 91 18.16 4.39 18.03
C PRO A 91 18.03 5.82 17.52
N ILE A 92 19.15 6.47 17.19
CA ILE A 92 19.15 7.84 16.62
C ILE A 92 18.44 7.94 15.24
N ARG A 93 18.43 6.86 14.46
CA ARG A 93 17.72 6.78 13.18
C ARG A 93 16.24 6.44 13.39
N ARG A 94 15.98 5.52 14.33
CA ARG A 94 14.63 5.03 14.64
C ARG A 94 13.79 6.10 15.36
N GLY A 95 14.39 6.88 16.25
CA GLY A 95 13.72 7.98 16.97
C GLY A 95 12.51 7.49 17.75
N LEU A 96 11.40 8.27 17.75
CA LEU A 96 10.17 8.00 18.51
C LEU A 96 9.50 6.65 18.20
N LEU A 97 9.84 6.00 17.06
CA LEU A 97 9.39 4.63 16.81
C LEU A 97 9.93 3.64 17.86
N THR A 98 11.04 3.97 18.52
CA THR A 98 11.59 3.17 19.61
C THR A 98 10.66 3.15 20.82
N ASP A 99 10.10 4.29 21.18
CA ASP A 99 9.19 4.43 22.33
C ASP A 99 7.89 3.68 22.12
N ARG A 100 7.38 3.71 20.89
CA ARG A 100 6.10 3.09 20.50
C ARG A 100 6.21 1.60 20.15
N TRP A 101 7.29 1.21 19.46
CA TRP A 101 7.41 -0.11 18.83
C TRP A 101 8.71 -0.85 19.23
N GLY A 102 9.47 -0.32 20.18
CA GLY A 102 10.75 -0.89 20.59
C GLY A 102 11.79 -0.86 19.48
N SER A 103 12.72 -1.81 19.52
CA SER A 103 13.88 -1.89 18.61
C SER A 103 13.52 -2.23 17.15
N GLY A 104 12.29 -2.70 16.88
CA GLY A 104 11.85 -3.08 15.53
C GLY A 104 12.54 -4.35 15.03
N LEU A 105 12.71 -4.44 13.72
CA LEU A 105 13.28 -5.59 13.01
C LEU A 105 14.75 -5.81 13.43
N GLN A 106 15.12 -7.06 13.75
CA GLN A 106 16.45 -7.38 14.27
C GLN A 106 17.31 -8.23 13.32
N THR A 107 16.69 -8.93 12.37
CA THR A 107 17.40 -9.83 11.46
C THR A 107 17.11 -9.48 9.99
N ALA A 108 18.02 -9.91 9.11
CA ALA A 108 17.81 -9.76 7.67
C ALA A 108 16.57 -10.52 7.20
N SER A 109 16.27 -11.69 7.78
CA SER A 109 15.05 -12.45 7.44
C SER A 109 13.78 -11.71 7.82
N GLN A 110 13.76 -11.06 8.99
CA GLN A 110 12.62 -10.21 9.39
C GLN A 110 12.43 -9.00 8.45
N ALA A 111 13.53 -8.46 7.92
CA ALA A 111 13.50 -7.31 7.02
C ALA A 111 13.22 -7.67 5.56
N ALA A 112 13.35 -8.94 5.19
CA ALA A 112 13.04 -9.39 3.83
C ALA A 112 11.55 -9.23 3.52
N VAL A 113 11.23 -8.84 2.28
CA VAL A 113 9.87 -8.98 1.74
C VAL A 113 9.51 -10.46 1.71
N ILE A 114 8.25 -10.79 1.98
CA ILE A 114 7.77 -12.18 1.93
C ILE A 114 8.03 -12.80 0.56
N ALA A 115 8.32 -14.10 0.52
CA ALA A 115 8.73 -14.80 -0.71
C ALA A 115 7.72 -14.66 -1.87
N ALA A 116 6.42 -14.64 -1.56
CA ALA A 116 5.35 -14.50 -2.56
C ALA A 116 5.35 -13.13 -3.29
N LEU A 117 6.01 -12.11 -2.74
CA LEU A 117 6.06 -10.76 -3.29
C LEU A 117 7.50 -10.26 -3.49
N THR A 118 8.46 -11.16 -3.66
CA THR A 118 9.88 -10.78 -3.82
C THR A 118 10.05 -9.77 -4.96
N PRO A 119 10.64 -8.58 -4.67
CA PRO A 119 10.89 -7.58 -5.71
C PRO A 119 11.76 -8.12 -6.85
N GLN A 120 11.40 -7.80 -8.08
CA GLN A 120 12.21 -8.07 -9.26
C GLN A 120 13.33 -7.01 -9.41
N GLU A 121 14.32 -7.26 -10.27
CA GLU A 121 15.47 -6.36 -10.46
C GLU A 121 15.07 -4.93 -10.90
N HIS A 122 14.01 -4.82 -11.69
CA HIS A 122 13.50 -3.54 -12.19
C HIS A 122 12.59 -2.81 -11.19
N HIS A 123 12.20 -3.45 -10.08
CA HIS A 123 11.42 -2.81 -9.03
C HIS A 123 12.28 -1.92 -8.13
N HIS A 124 11.68 -0.88 -7.57
CA HIS A 124 12.37 0.08 -6.72
C HIS A 124 12.16 -0.25 -5.23
N VAL A 125 13.25 -0.36 -4.48
CA VAL A 125 13.20 -0.62 -3.04
C VAL A 125 13.57 0.65 -2.27
N LEU A 126 12.60 1.18 -1.51
CA LEU A 126 12.76 2.36 -0.66
C LEU A 126 13.17 1.96 0.76
N THR A 127 14.25 2.51 1.27
CA THR A 127 14.60 2.35 2.69
C THR A 127 13.71 3.24 3.55
N LYS A 128 12.76 2.64 4.24
CA LYS A 128 11.74 3.34 5.01
C LYS A 128 12.14 3.59 6.46
N TRP A 129 11.93 4.82 6.93
CA TRP A 129 12.34 5.26 8.27
C TRP A 129 11.18 5.70 9.17
N ARG A 130 10.01 5.99 8.61
CA ARG A 130 8.83 6.52 9.31
C ARG A 130 7.56 5.84 8.78
N TYR A 131 6.39 6.23 9.27
CA TYR A 131 5.13 5.67 8.81
C TYR A 131 4.89 5.95 7.33
N SER A 132 5.04 7.21 6.91
CA SER A 132 4.96 7.55 5.50
C SER A 132 6.16 7.02 4.71
N ALA A 133 5.90 6.49 3.53
CA ALA A 133 6.91 6.09 2.56
C ALA A 133 7.72 7.29 2.02
N PHE A 134 7.22 8.51 2.15
CA PHE A 134 7.88 9.73 1.68
C PHE A 134 8.89 10.32 2.67
N VAL A 135 8.79 9.97 3.95
CA VAL A 135 9.60 10.63 4.97
C VAL A 135 11.01 10.05 5.04
N ARG A 136 12.00 10.88 4.70
CA ARG A 136 13.44 10.54 4.63
C ARG A 136 13.75 9.50 3.55
N THR A 137 13.02 9.53 2.45
CA THR A 137 13.27 8.74 1.25
C THR A 137 13.31 9.68 0.05
N ASP A 138 13.76 9.21 -1.07
CA ASP A 138 13.72 9.87 -2.37
C ASP A 138 12.45 9.57 -3.17
N PHE A 139 11.41 9.02 -2.52
CA PHE A 139 10.22 8.52 -3.20
C PHE A 139 9.47 9.60 -4.01
N ALA A 140 9.33 10.80 -3.47
CA ALA A 140 8.68 11.90 -4.20
C ALA A 140 9.46 12.30 -5.45
N GLU A 141 10.79 12.34 -5.34
CA GLU A 141 11.70 12.62 -6.45
C GLU A 141 11.63 11.54 -7.52
N ALA A 142 11.62 10.26 -7.10
CA ALA A 142 11.52 9.11 -7.99
C ALA A 142 10.21 9.12 -8.79
N LEU A 143 9.07 9.39 -8.14
CA LEU A 143 7.77 9.54 -8.80
C LEU A 143 7.80 10.69 -9.81
N ARG A 144 8.33 11.86 -9.42
CA ARG A 144 8.45 13.01 -10.31
C ARG A 144 9.34 12.72 -11.52
N TYR A 145 10.49 12.05 -11.34
CA TYR A 145 11.37 11.66 -12.45
C TYR A 145 10.71 10.65 -13.39
N ALA A 146 9.89 9.76 -12.84
CA ALA A 146 9.11 8.80 -13.62
C ALA A 146 7.86 9.44 -14.29
N GLY A 147 7.58 10.73 -14.04
CA GLY A 147 6.39 11.40 -14.55
C GLY A 147 5.08 10.86 -13.94
N ARG A 148 5.12 10.43 -12.67
CA ARG A 148 3.98 9.79 -11.98
C ARG A 148 3.43 10.72 -10.91
N ASP A 149 2.12 11.01 -11.00
CA ASP A 149 1.37 11.85 -10.06
C ASP A 149 0.12 11.13 -9.52
N GLN A 150 0.03 9.82 -9.74
CA GLN A 150 -0.97 8.92 -9.14
C GLN A 150 -0.24 7.79 -8.41
N LEU A 151 -0.75 7.37 -7.24
CA LEU A 151 -0.14 6.35 -6.42
C LEU A 151 -1.16 5.34 -5.92
N LEU A 152 -1.09 4.09 -6.43
CA LEU A 152 -1.82 2.95 -5.88
C LEU A 152 -1.09 2.48 -4.63
N ILE A 153 -1.80 2.43 -3.49
CA ILE A 153 -1.22 2.06 -2.18
C ILE A 153 -1.78 0.72 -1.73
N THR A 154 -0.88 -0.21 -1.45
CA THR A 154 -1.18 -1.57 -0.97
C THR A 154 -0.30 -1.92 0.23
N GLY A 155 -0.56 -3.04 0.91
CA GLY A 155 0.30 -3.59 1.96
C GLY A 155 -0.19 -3.37 3.38
N VAL A 156 0.75 -3.22 4.34
CA VAL A 156 0.46 -3.16 5.78
C VAL A 156 1.18 -2.01 6.49
N TYR A 157 0.67 -1.46 7.60
CA TYR A 157 -0.70 -1.62 8.12
C TYR A 157 -1.56 -0.45 7.68
N GLY A 158 -2.83 -0.73 7.36
CA GLY A 158 -3.75 0.24 6.80
C GLY A 158 -3.78 1.57 7.55
N HIS A 159 -4.21 1.56 8.83
CA HIS A 159 -4.39 2.78 9.64
C HIS A 159 -3.07 3.46 10.08
N ILE A 160 -1.91 2.90 9.74
CA ILE A 160 -0.60 3.46 10.07
C ILE A 160 0.10 3.91 8.79
N GLY A 161 0.88 2.99 8.17
CA GLY A 161 1.75 3.36 7.06
C GLY A 161 1.00 3.71 5.79
N CYS A 162 -0.03 2.94 5.43
CA CYS A 162 -0.80 3.20 4.21
C CYS A 162 -1.58 4.52 4.30
N GLN A 163 -2.30 4.74 5.40
CA GLN A 163 -3.06 5.99 5.62
C GLN A 163 -2.16 7.22 5.65
N VAL A 164 -1.04 7.16 6.38
CA VAL A 164 -0.11 8.29 6.48
C VAL A 164 0.59 8.55 5.15
N SER A 165 0.90 7.49 4.37
CA SER A 165 1.46 7.66 3.02
C SER A 165 0.45 8.25 2.05
N ALA A 166 -0.84 7.88 2.15
CA ALA A 166 -1.91 8.49 1.34
C ALA A 166 -2.06 9.99 1.65
N ALA A 167 -2.09 10.35 2.93
CA ALA A 167 -2.14 11.76 3.34
C ALA A 167 -0.92 12.56 2.87
N ASP A 168 0.27 11.98 2.98
CA ASP A 168 1.51 12.63 2.56
C ASP A 168 1.59 12.77 1.02
N ALA A 169 1.09 11.77 0.26
CA ALA A 169 0.94 11.86 -1.19
C ALA A 169 0.03 13.04 -1.58
N PHE A 170 -1.15 13.12 -0.98
CA PHE A 170 -2.10 14.22 -1.23
C PHE A 170 -1.50 15.60 -0.96
N MET A 171 -0.75 15.76 0.14
CA MET A 171 -0.05 17.02 0.47
C MET A 171 1.10 17.35 -0.47
N ARG A 172 1.46 16.45 -1.39
CA ARG A 172 2.48 16.61 -2.43
C ARG A 172 1.88 16.70 -3.83
N ASP A 173 0.57 16.89 -3.93
CA ASP A 173 -0.18 16.92 -5.20
C ASP A 173 -0.08 15.59 -5.99
N ILE A 174 0.11 14.46 -5.30
CA ILE A 174 0.07 13.11 -5.84
C ILE A 174 -1.29 12.52 -5.46
N GLN A 175 -2.07 12.06 -6.42
CA GLN A 175 -3.40 11.48 -6.21
C GLN A 175 -3.29 10.06 -5.62
N PRO A 176 -3.61 9.81 -4.34
CA PRO A 176 -3.56 8.47 -3.79
C PRO A 176 -4.83 7.67 -4.07
N PHE A 177 -4.64 6.44 -4.50
CA PHE A 177 -5.63 5.39 -4.63
C PHE A 177 -5.30 4.28 -3.64
N VAL A 178 -6.18 4.04 -2.68
CA VAL A 178 -6.00 2.98 -1.68
C VAL A 178 -6.75 1.74 -2.14
N VAL A 179 -6.04 0.62 -2.31
CA VAL A 179 -6.65 -0.61 -2.80
C VAL A 179 -7.17 -1.44 -1.63
N SER A 180 -8.48 -1.40 -1.41
CA SER A 180 -9.15 -1.87 -0.20
C SER A 180 -8.95 -3.36 0.12
N ASP A 181 -8.89 -4.21 -0.88
CA ASP A 181 -8.69 -5.65 -0.76
C ASP A 181 -7.23 -6.11 -0.97
N ALA A 182 -6.31 -5.14 -1.11
CA ALA A 182 -4.87 -5.32 -1.16
C ALA A 182 -4.16 -4.64 0.04
N ILE A 183 -4.91 -4.29 1.09
CA ILE A 183 -4.41 -3.75 2.36
C ILE A 183 -4.87 -4.65 3.50
N ALA A 184 -4.03 -4.79 4.54
CA ALA A 184 -4.41 -5.42 5.78
C ALA A 184 -4.08 -4.52 6.98
N ASP A 185 -4.78 -4.77 8.11
CA ASP A 185 -4.67 -3.98 9.32
C ASP A 185 -4.77 -4.85 10.58
N PHE A 186 -4.71 -4.25 11.77
CA PHE A 186 -4.82 -4.94 13.05
C PHE A 186 -6.23 -5.48 13.35
N SER A 187 -7.24 -4.96 12.68
CA SER A 187 -8.62 -5.44 12.78
C SER A 187 -9.48 -4.89 11.65
N ALA A 188 -10.62 -5.55 11.38
CA ALA A 188 -11.59 -5.06 10.41
C ALA A 188 -12.07 -3.63 10.69
N ALA A 189 -12.22 -3.25 11.96
CA ALA A 189 -12.65 -1.91 12.34
C ALA A 189 -11.59 -0.83 12.00
N LYS A 190 -10.31 -1.11 12.25
CA LYS A 190 -9.22 -0.20 11.90
C LYS A 190 -9.06 -0.09 10.39
N HIS A 191 -9.16 -1.21 9.69
CA HIS A 191 -9.11 -1.26 8.24
C HIS A 191 -10.25 -0.42 7.61
N ALA A 192 -11.51 -0.67 7.99
CA ALA A 192 -12.66 0.09 7.50
C ALA A 192 -12.54 1.59 7.85
N GLY A 193 -12.11 1.91 9.07
CA GLY A 193 -11.92 3.31 9.51
C GLY A 193 -10.85 4.04 8.69
N MET A 194 -9.78 3.35 8.28
CA MET A 194 -8.76 3.91 7.40
C MET A 194 -9.31 4.18 6.00
N LEU A 195 -10.02 3.21 5.41
CA LEU A 195 -10.65 3.40 4.09
C LEU A 195 -11.59 4.60 4.10
N GLN A 196 -12.45 4.68 5.12
CA GLN A 196 -13.36 5.80 5.33
C GLN A 196 -12.63 7.12 5.44
N TRP A 197 -11.56 7.16 6.24
CA TRP A 197 -10.77 8.37 6.43
C TRP A 197 -10.15 8.85 5.11
N VAL A 198 -9.55 7.96 4.33
CA VAL A 198 -8.92 8.30 3.04
C VAL A 198 -9.97 8.82 2.04
N ALA A 199 -11.09 8.11 1.87
CA ALA A 199 -12.15 8.50 0.96
C ALA A 199 -12.75 9.87 1.26
N ASN A 200 -12.79 10.24 2.55
CA ASN A 200 -13.38 11.51 3.00
C ASN A 200 -12.39 12.68 3.04
N ASN A 201 -11.08 12.43 2.96
CA ASN A 201 -10.12 13.50 3.24
C ASN A 201 -9.06 13.70 2.16
N CYS A 202 -8.60 12.65 1.49
CA CYS A 202 -7.40 12.83 0.68
C CYS A 202 -7.26 11.92 -0.54
N GLY A 203 -8.11 10.90 -0.74
CA GLY A 203 -7.87 9.94 -1.81
C GLY A 203 -9.12 9.22 -2.28
N VAL A 204 -8.90 8.28 -3.17
CA VAL A 204 -9.92 7.40 -3.73
C VAL A 204 -9.68 5.98 -3.22
N VAL A 205 -10.73 5.32 -2.76
CA VAL A 205 -10.71 3.91 -2.40
C VAL A 205 -11.23 3.11 -3.59
N VAL A 206 -10.45 2.14 -4.02
CA VAL A 206 -10.78 1.19 -5.08
C VAL A 206 -10.56 -0.23 -4.57
N ASP A 207 -11.02 -1.23 -5.31
CA ASP A 207 -10.59 -2.61 -5.14
C ASP A 207 -9.65 -3.06 -6.28
N THR A 208 -9.11 -4.27 -6.16
CA THR A 208 -8.21 -4.84 -7.15
C THR A 208 -8.88 -4.97 -8.53
N ALA A 209 -10.16 -5.34 -8.58
CA ALA A 209 -10.89 -5.48 -9.83
C ALA A 209 -11.02 -4.13 -10.56
N GLN A 210 -11.39 -3.08 -9.84
CA GLN A 210 -11.49 -1.71 -10.37
C GLN A 210 -10.13 -1.19 -10.87
N ALA A 211 -9.03 -1.49 -10.18
CA ALA A 211 -7.69 -1.12 -10.62
C ALA A 211 -7.31 -1.84 -11.93
N MET A 212 -7.65 -3.12 -12.07
CA MET A 212 -7.41 -3.90 -13.28
C MET A 212 -8.27 -3.42 -14.46
N GLU A 213 -9.55 -3.15 -14.23
CA GLU A 213 -10.45 -2.61 -15.25
C GLU A 213 -9.97 -1.25 -15.78
N ALA A 214 -9.50 -0.37 -14.92
CA ALA A 214 -8.95 0.93 -15.32
C ALA A 214 -7.72 0.79 -16.23
N ALA A 215 -6.83 -0.15 -15.94
CA ALA A 215 -5.66 -0.42 -16.78
C ALA A 215 -6.06 -0.96 -18.16
N GLN A 216 -6.97 -1.93 -18.21
CA GLN A 216 -7.46 -2.50 -19.47
C GLN A 216 -8.19 -1.47 -20.35
N ALA A 217 -8.97 -0.58 -19.72
CA ALA A 217 -9.65 0.49 -20.44
C ALA A 217 -8.67 1.49 -21.07
N ALA A 218 -7.57 1.78 -20.37
CA ALA A 218 -6.53 2.68 -20.90
C ALA A 218 -5.80 2.06 -22.09
N GLU A 219 -5.41 0.79 -22.01
CA GLU A 219 -4.79 0.06 -23.14
C GLU A 219 -5.70 0.05 -24.37
N ALA A 220 -7.00 -0.22 -24.17
CA ALA A 220 -7.96 -0.22 -25.28
C ALA A 220 -8.10 1.18 -25.92
N ALA A 221 -8.06 2.24 -25.13
CA ALA A 221 -8.12 3.61 -25.62
C ALA A 221 -6.87 4.01 -26.43
N GLU A 222 -5.68 3.60 -25.97
CA GLU A 222 -4.41 3.83 -26.68
C GLU A 222 -4.35 3.07 -28.00
N ALA A 223 -4.83 1.83 -28.04
CA ALA A 223 -4.89 1.03 -29.25
C ALA A 223 -5.79 1.67 -30.33
N ILE A 224 -6.90 2.30 -29.93
CA ILE A 224 -7.80 3.01 -30.85
C ILE A 224 -7.16 4.30 -31.40
N GLN A 225 -6.31 4.98 -30.62
CA GLN A 225 -5.66 6.22 -31.07
C GLN A 225 -4.50 5.98 -32.06
N GLN A 226 -4.00 4.74 -32.15
CA GLN A 226 -2.93 4.34 -33.06
C GLN A 226 -3.42 3.83 -34.42
N LEU A 227 -4.73 3.73 -34.61
CA LEU A 227 -5.42 3.33 -35.87
C LEU A 227 -5.83 4.55 -36.69
#